data_111e86802dfc0f1a0a993c7bc7dfd7e0
#
_entry.id   111e86802dfc0f1a0a993c7bc7dfd7e0
#
_cell.length_a   1.000
_cell.length_b   1.000
_cell.length_c   1.000
_cell.angle_alpha   90.00
_cell.angle_beta   90.00
_cell.angle_gamma   90.00
#
_symmetry.space_group_name_H-M   'P 1'
#
loop_
_entity.id
_entity.type
_entity.pdbx_description
1 polymer ?
#
loop_
_entity_poly.entity_id
_entity_poly.type
_entity_poly.pdbx_seq_one_letter_code
_entity_poly.pdbx_strand_id
1 'polypeptide(L)'
;TLNMADGCLLIVDAQEGPMPQTKFVLGKALAAELKPIVIINKIDKSGSRIADVENELADLFLELAVHEDQLHYPVYYAIGRAGKAWKQPPADAEAPADLDVIFDAIISDIPAPQVEADKPFQMLVTALAWDNFKGKYAVGRITRGAVKAGDQVSLCKKDGTTSKAKVDLVFMSHGVSK
;
A
#
# COMPACT_ATOMS: atom_id res chain seq x y z
N THR A 1 8.98 2.23 2.08
CA THR A 1 7.99 1.42 1.31
C THR A 1 6.74 2.24 1.00
N LEU A 2 6.14 2.94 1.97
CA LEU A 2 4.91 3.73 1.74
C LEU A 2 5.05 4.76 0.60
N ASN A 3 6.20 5.39 0.45
CA ASN A 3 6.46 6.37 -0.63
C ASN A 3 6.52 5.76 -2.05
N MET A 4 6.29 4.45 -2.19
CA MET A 4 6.21 3.77 -3.50
C MET A 4 4.78 3.36 -3.86
N ALA A 5 3.83 3.53 -2.95
CA ALA A 5 2.43 3.13 -3.13
C ALA A 5 1.53 4.34 -3.38
N ASP A 6 0.38 4.11 -4.01
CA ASP A 6 -0.67 5.11 -4.23
C ASP A 6 -1.87 4.86 -3.31
N GLY A 7 -1.96 3.66 -2.74
CA GLY A 7 -2.97 3.28 -1.78
C GLY A 7 -2.48 2.21 -0.82
N CYS A 8 -3.29 1.87 0.16
CA CYS A 8 -3.00 0.81 1.12
C CYS A 8 -4.26 0.05 1.53
N LEU A 9 -4.11 -1.23 1.79
CA LEU A 9 -5.14 -2.04 2.44
C LEU A 9 -4.86 -2.05 3.94
N LEU A 10 -5.76 -1.46 4.73
CA LEU A 10 -5.72 -1.49 6.18
C LEU A 10 -6.53 -2.68 6.67
N ILE A 11 -5.84 -3.75 7.07
CA ILE A 11 -6.49 -4.97 7.55
C ILE A 11 -6.55 -4.94 9.07
N VAL A 12 -7.76 -5.04 9.62
CA VAL A 12 -8.03 -5.01 11.06
C VAL A 12 -8.78 -6.27 11.47
N ASP A 13 -8.42 -6.86 12.60
CA ASP A 13 -9.11 -8.03 13.15
C ASP A 13 -10.46 -7.60 13.75
N ALA A 14 -11.55 -8.30 13.37
CA ALA A 14 -12.91 -8.00 13.84
C ALA A 14 -13.12 -8.22 15.36
N GLN A 15 -12.22 -8.91 16.02
CA GLN A 15 -12.26 -9.16 17.46
C GLN A 15 -11.39 -8.16 18.24
N GLU A 16 -10.18 -7.91 17.76
CA GLU A 16 -9.18 -7.07 18.45
C GLU A 16 -9.37 -5.58 18.16
N GLY A 17 -9.83 -5.23 16.96
CA GLY A 17 -9.90 -3.86 16.49
C GLY A 17 -8.55 -3.27 16.08
N PRO A 18 -8.45 -1.95 15.92
CA PRO A 18 -7.21 -1.28 15.55
C PRO A 18 -6.22 -1.27 16.72
N MET A 19 -5.07 -1.88 16.51
CA MET A 19 -3.96 -1.98 17.46
C MET A 19 -3.08 -0.72 17.41
N PRO A 20 -2.21 -0.45 18.43
CA PRO A 20 -1.30 0.70 18.41
C PRO A 20 -0.39 0.75 17.16
N GLN A 21 0.01 -0.41 16.64
CA GLN A 21 0.78 -0.51 15.38
C GLN A 21 -0.07 -0.05 14.19
N THR A 22 -1.36 -0.38 14.17
CA THR A 22 -2.32 0.07 13.14
C THR A 22 -2.39 1.59 13.12
N LYS A 23 -2.52 2.21 14.29
CA LYS A 23 -2.51 3.68 14.46
C LYS A 23 -1.24 4.30 13.87
N PHE A 24 -0.07 3.77 14.23
CA PHE A 24 1.21 4.29 13.75
C PHE A 24 1.34 4.19 12.23
N VAL A 25 1.02 3.01 11.66
CA VAL A 25 1.15 2.78 10.20
C VAL A 25 0.12 3.59 9.43
N LEU A 26 -1.13 3.65 9.89
CA LEU A 26 -2.19 4.45 9.26
C LEU A 26 -1.80 5.94 9.25
N GLY A 27 -1.34 6.50 10.35
CA GLY A 27 -0.89 7.89 10.41
C GLY A 27 0.23 8.19 9.41
N LYS A 28 1.16 7.25 9.20
CA LYS A 28 2.20 7.38 8.17
C LYS A 28 1.66 7.26 6.75
N ALA A 29 0.66 6.42 6.53
CA ALA A 29 0.02 6.24 5.23
C ALA A 29 -0.78 7.51 4.85
N LEU A 30 -1.58 8.05 5.77
CA LEU A 30 -2.36 9.28 5.56
C LEU A 30 -1.45 10.50 5.35
N ALA A 31 -0.36 10.62 6.11
CA ALA A 31 0.63 11.68 5.92
C ALA A 31 1.40 11.56 4.59
N ALA A 32 1.46 10.37 3.99
CA ALA A 32 1.99 10.13 2.65
C ALA A 32 0.92 10.19 1.55
N GLU A 33 -0.28 10.67 1.88
CA GLU A 33 -1.43 10.84 0.97
C GLU A 33 -1.89 9.54 0.29
N LEU A 34 -1.64 8.37 0.91
CA LEU A 34 -2.13 7.11 0.38
C LEU A 34 -3.64 7.00 0.55
N LYS A 35 -4.31 6.44 -0.46
CA LYS A 35 -5.74 6.11 -0.39
C LYS A 35 -5.92 4.81 0.40
N PRO A 36 -6.57 4.83 1.59
CA PRO A 36 -6.83 3.63 2.38
C PRO A 36 -8.09 2.91 1.91
N ILE A 37 -8.03 1.58 1.87
CA ILE A 37 -9.18 0.68 1.81
C ILE A 37 -9.15 -0.14 3.09
N VAL A 38 -10.20 -0.10 3.88
CA VAL A 38 -10.28 -0.82 5.15
C VAL A 38 -10.89 -2.19 4.95
N ILE A 39 -10.28 -3.21 5.56
CA ILE A 39 -10.78 -4.58 5.55
C ILE A 39 -10.88 -5.07 6.99
N ILE A 40 -12.10 -5.25 7.48
CA ILE A 40 -12.38 -5.89 8.77
C ILE A 40 -12.37 -7.40 8.53
N ASN A 41 -11.30 -8.04 8.97
CA ASN A 41 -11.03 -9.45 8.71
C ASN A 41 -11.37 -10.34 9.90
N LYS A 42 -11.53 -11.63 9.65
CA LYS A 42 -11.85 -12.67 10.63
C LYS A 42 -13.23 -12.47 11.27
N ILE A 43 -14.20 -12.02 10.51
CA ILE A 43 -15.59 -11.79 10.95
C ILE A 43 -16.31 -13.06 11.38
N ASP A 44 -15.77 -14.26 11.04
CA ASP A 44 -16.25 -15.57 11.40
C ASP A 44 -15.89 -15.99 12.84
N LYS A 45 -15.01 -15.26 13.51
CA LYS A 45 -14.60 -15.61 14.87
C LYS A 45 -15.71 -15.36 15.88
N SER A 46 -15.83 -16.29 16.86
CA SER A 46 -16.64 -16.04 18.05
C SER A 46 -16.08 -14.85 18.82
N GLY A 47 -16.92 -13.86 19.12
CA GLY A 47 -16.46 -12.62 19.76
C GLY A 47 -16.09 -11.51 18.76
N SER A 48 -16.36 -11.69 17.47
CA SER A 48 -16.34 -10.61 16.48
C SER A 48 -17.28 -9.49 16.92
N ARG A 49 -16.78 -8.24 16.91
CA ARG A 49 -17.50 -7.03 17.35
C ARG A 49 -17.44 -5.95 16.27
N ILE A 50 -17.92 -6.30 15.08
CA ILE A 50 -17.80 -5.50 13.86
C ILE A 50 -18.20 -4.03 14.09
N ALA A 51 -19.38 -3.78 14.68
CA ALA A 51 -19.88 -2.42 14.91
C ALA A 51 -18.97 -1.58 15.83
N ASP A 52 -18.39 -2.20 16.86
CA ASP A 52 -17.45 -1.51 17.75
C ASP A 52 -16.15 -1.19 17.01
N VAL A 53 -15.65 -2.13 16.20
CA VAL A 53 -14.44 -1.94 15.39
C VAL A 53 -14.62 -0.85 14.32
N GLU A 54 -15.81 -0.75 13.72
CA GLU A 54 -16.15 0.37 12.82
C GLU A 54 -16.10 1.72 13.52
N ASN A 55 -16.64 1.83 14.73
CA ASN A 55 -16.60 3.05 15.53
C ASN A 55 -15.15 3.39 15.93
N GLU A 56 -14.37 2.41 16.39
CA GLU A 56 -12.95 2.60 16.74
C GLU A 56 -12.12 3.05 15.51
N LEU A 57 -12.42 2.53 14.33
CA LEU A 57 -11.79 2.97 13.09
C LEU A 57 -12.19 4.39 12.72
N ALA A 58 -13.48 4.75 12.85
CA ALA A 58 -13.95 6.10 12.58
C ALA A 58 -13.26 7.13 13.50
N ASP A 59 -13.17 6.83 14.80
CA ASP A 59 -12.45 7.67 15.77
C ASP A 59 -10.95 7.78 15.41
N LEU A 60 -10.34 6.67 15.02
CA LEU A 60 -8.95 6.64 14.61
C LEU A 60 -8.68 7.48 13.35
N PHE A 61 -9.55 7.42 12.34
CA PHE A 61 -9.43 8.25 11.16
C PHE A 61 -9.66 9.74 11.49
N LEU A 62 -10.64 10.06 12.33
CA LEU A 62 -10.86 11.44 12.81
C LEU A 62 -9.63 12.01 13.54
N GLU A 63 -8.91 11.19 14.30
CA GLU A 63 -7.69 11.61 14.99
C GLU A 63 -6.51 11.81 14.04
N LEU A 64 -6.38 10.98 12.99
CA LEU A 64 -5.17 10.90 12.17
C LEU A 64 -5.28 11.58 10.80
N ALA A 65 -6.48 11.86 10.31
CA ALA A 65 -6.69 12.48 9.01
C ALA A 65 -6.06 13.88 8.95
N VAL A 66 -5.35 14.14 7.88
CA VAL A 66 -4.73 15.45 7.58
C VAL A 66 -5.69 16.31 6.75
N HIS A 67 -6.51 15.65 5.91
CA HIS A 67 -7.47 16.28 5.02
C HIS A 67 -8.83 15.61 5.15
N GLU A 68 -9.90 16.35 4.91
CA GLU A 68 -11.29 15.88 5.06
C GLU A 68 -11.62 14.71 4.12
N ASP A 69 -11.05 14.67 2.92
CA ASP A 69 -11.24 13.59 1.95
C ASP A 69 -10.74 12.22 2.46
N GLN A 70 -9.82 12.22 3.42
CA GLN A 70 -9.29 10.99 4.04
C GLN A 70 -10.28 10.34 5.02
N LEU A 71 -11.35 11.05 5.40
CA LEU A 71 -12.44 10.51 6.21
C LEU A 71 -13.43 9.67 5.38
N HIS A 72 -13.31 9.73 4.04
CA HIS A 72 -14.13 8.95 3.12
C HIS A 72 -13.31 7.76 2.61
N TYR A 73 -13.41 6.64 3.28
CA TYR A 73 -12.72 5.39 2.94
C TYR A 73 -13.71 4.23 2.82
N PRO A 74 -13.55 3.34 1.84
CA PRO A 74 -14.38 2.15 1.72
C PRO A 74 -14.02 1.12 2.79
N VAL A 75 -15.04 0.45 3.33
CA VAL A 75 -14.90 -0.63 4.31
C VAL A 75 -15.43 -1.93 3.70
N TYR A 76 -14.66 -2.99 3.86
CA TYR A 76 -14.99 -4.35 3.43
C TYR A 76 -14.85 -5.31 4.61
N TYR A 77 -15.54 -6.44 4.52
CA TYR A 77 -15.58 -7.46 5.55
C TYR A 77 -15.04 -8.75 4.97
N ALA A 78 -14.17 -9.46 5.68
CA ALA A 78 -13.50 -10.60 5.10
C ALA A 78 -13.32 -11.77 6.06
N ILE A 79 -13.25 -12.96 5.46
CA ILE A 79 -12.72 -14.19 6.06
C ILE A 79 -11.52 -14.59 5.19
N GLY A 80 -10.37 -13.94 5.42
CA GLY A 80 -9.20 -14.08 4.55
C GLY A 80 -8.72 -15.53 4.41
N ARG A 81 -8.81 -16.35 5.46
CA ARG A 81 -8.45 -17.78 5.40
C ARG A 81 -9.34 -18.60 4.45
N ALA A 82 -10.60 -18.15 4.24
CA ALA A 82 -11.56 -18.78 3.34
C ALA A 82 -11.57 -18.14 1.95
N GLY A 83 -10.79 -17.08 1.72
CA GLY A 83 -10.79 -16.34 0.45
C GLY A 83 -12.12 -15.63 0.16
N LYS A 84 -12.85 -15.20 1.19
CA LYS A 84 -14.16 -14.58 1.07
C LYS A 84 -14.12 -13.11 1.52
N ALA A 85 -14.82 -12.22 0.80
CA ALA A 85 -15.02 -10.83 1.19
C ALA A 85 -16.36 -10.28 0.72
N TRP A 86 -16.87 -9.26 1.42
CA TRP A 86 -18.17 -8.63 1.17
C TRP A 86 -18.08 -7.10 1.35
N LYS A 87 -18.96 -6.36 0.66
CA LYS A 87 -19.14 -4.90 0.85
C LYS A 87 -19.93 -4.55 2.12
N GLN A 88 -20.69 -5.49 2.65
CA GLN A 88 -21.48 -5.36 3.88
C GLN A 88 -21.30 -6.62 4.71
N PRO A 89 -21.42 -6.55 6.04
CA PRO A 89 -21.35 -7.75 6.87
C PRO A 89 -22.37 -8.79 6.39
N PRO A 90 -21.95 -10.03 6.07
CA PRO A 90 -22.89 -11.05 5.66
C PRO A 90 -23.74 -11.49 6.83
N ALA A 91 -25.00 -11.83 6.58
CA ALA A 91 -25.87 -12.43 7.59
C ALA A 91 -25.40 -13.85 7.99
N ASP A 92 -24.70 -14.54 7.08
CA ASP A 92 -24.12 -15.85 7.28
C ASP A 92 -22.68 -15.86 6.72
N ALA A 93 -21.73 -16.28 7.55
CA ALA A 93 -20.31 -16.42 7.18
C ALA A 93 -20.06 -17.49 6.09
N GLU A 94 -21.01 -18.43 5.93
CA GLU A 94 -20.95 -19.45 4.88
C GLU A 94 -21.50 -18.94 3.53
N ALA A 95 -22.06 -17.74 3.46
CA ALA A 95 -22.56 -17.15 2.22
C ALA A 95 -21.49 -17.21 1.11
N PRO A 96 -21.85 -17.51 -0.12
CA PRO A 96 -20.92 -17.52 -1.26
C PRO A 96 -20.31 -16.14 -1.46
N ALA A 97 -18.99 -16.09 -1.55
CA ALA A 97 -18.22 -14.89 -1.85
C ALA A 97 -16.79 -15.27 -2.28
N ASP A 98 -16.08 -14.31 -2.84
CA ASP A 98 -14.69 -14.39 -3.24
C ASP A 98 -13.96 -13.08 -2.87
N LEU A 99 -12.73 -12.91 -3.31
CA LEU A 99 -11.93 -11.70 -3.08
C LEU A 99 -12.07 -10.66 -4.20
N ASP A 100 -12.84 -10.93 -5.25
CA ASP A 100 -12.96 -10.06 -6.42
C ASP A 100 -13.50 -8.68 -6.02
N VAL A 101 -14.39 -8.62 -5.03
CA VAL A 101 -14.89 -7.35 -4.48
C VAL A 101 -13.78 -6.44 -3.93
N ILE A 102 -12.70 -7.01 -3.38
CA ILE A 102 -11.53 -6.25 -2.91
C ILE A 102 -10.65 -5.85 -4.09
N PHE A 103 -10.46 -6.75 -5.07
CA PHE A 103 -9.69 -6.44 -6.27
C PHE A 103 -10.36 -5.34 -7.10
N ASP A 104 -11.68 -5.38 -7.24
CA ASP A 104 -12.46 -4.33 -7.90
C ASP A 104 -12.31 -2.99 -7.16
N ALA A 105 -12.34 -3.01 -5.83
CA ALA A 105 -12.11 -1.82 -5.02
C ALA A 105 -10.71 -1.22 -5.22
N ILE A 106 -9.68 -2.05 -5.31
CA ILE A 106 -8.31 -1.59 -5.59
C ILE A 106 -8.26 -0.88 -6.95
N ILE A 107 -8.92 -1.45 -7.96
CA ILE A 107 -8.92 -0.88 -9.31
C ILE A 107 -9.75 0.42 -9.38
N SER A 108 -10.87 0.49 -8.66
CA SER A 108 -11.78 1.65 -8.71
C SER A 108 -11.34 2.81 -7.82
N ASP A 109 -10.81 2.53 -6.64
CA ASP A 109 -10.65 3.54 -5.58
C ASP A 109 -9.19 4.02 -5.45
N ILE A 110 -8.22 3.20 -5.86
CA ILE A 110 -6.81 3.60 -5.85
C ILE A 110 -6.45 4.22 -7.20
N PRO A 111 -5.96 5.48 -7.22
CA PRO A 111 -5.60 6.14 -8.46
C PRO A 111 -4.44 5.42 -9.16
N ALA A 112 -4.50 5.41 -10.48
CA ALA A 112 -3.38 4.89 -11.27
C ALA A 112 -2.11 5.72 -11.04
N PRO A 113 -0.92 5.10 -11.07
CA PRO A 113 0.35 5.80 -10.91
C PRO A 113 0.49 6.94 -11.92
N GLN A 114 0.80 8.13 -11.45
CA GLN A 114 1.10 9.26 -12.33
C GLN A 114 2.59 9.28 -12.64
N VAL A 115 2.91 9.14 -13.93
CA VAL A 115 4.28 9.15 -14.43
C VAL A 115 4.40 10.15 -15.59
N GLU A 116 5.39 11.03 -15.53
CA GLU A 116 5.72 11.97 -16.61
C GLU A 116 6.76 11.33 -17.55
N ALA A 117 6.31 10.40 -18.42
CA ALA A 117 7.19 9.56 -19.24
C ALA A 117 8.13 10.35 -20.19
N ASP A 118 7.69 11.51 -20.67
CA ASP A 118 8.43 12.34 -21.64
C ASP A 118 9.49 13.24 -20.99
N LYS A 119 9.59 13.24 -19.65
CA LYS A 119 10.56 14.05 -18.92
C LYS A 119 11.87 13.28 -18.66
N PRO A 120 12.96 13.98 -18.30
CA PRO A 120 14.20 13.31 -17.87
C PRO A 120 13.96 12.33 -16.73
N PHE A 121 14.69 11.21 -16.74
CA PHE A 121 14.58 10.16 -15.74
C PHE A 121 14.74 10.69 -14.31
N GLN A 122 13.81 10.31 -13.46
CA GLN A 122 13.86 10.56 -12.02
C GLN A 122 13.30 9.36 -11.24
N MET A 123 14.06 8.87 -10.29
CA MET A 123 13.69 7.77 -9.40
C MET A 123 13.99 8.15 -7.95
N LEU A 124 13.00 8.00 -7.08
CA LEU A 124 13.21 8.08 -5.64
C LEU A 124 13.66 6.71 -5.12
N VAL A 125 14.90 6.63 -4.63
CA VAL A 125 15.41 5.41 -3.97
C VAL A 125 14.87 5.36 -2.55
N THR A 126 14.08 4.33 -2.25
CA THR A 126 13.43 4.13 -0.94
C THR A 126 14.07 3.02 -0.11
N ALA A 127 14.75 2.09 -0.77
CA ALA A 127 15.46 1.01 -0.12
C ALA A 127 16.72 0.60 -0.90
N LEU A 128 17.67 0.04 -0.20
CA LEU A 128 18.81 -0.65 -0.79
C LEU A 128 18.67 -2.14 -0.53
N ALA A 129 19.00 -2.94 -1.51
CA ALA A 129 19.04 -4.37 -1.38
C ALA A 129 20.40 -4.91 -1.83
N TRP A 130 20.75 -6.11 -1.41
CA TRP A 130 22.01 -6.77 -1.69
C TRP A 130 21.76 -8.19 -2.17
N ASP A 131 22.56 -8.60 -3.14
CA ASP A 131 22.59 -9.96 -3.63
C ASP A 131 24.06 -10.37 -3.83
N ASN A 132 24.43 -11.60 -3.48
CA ASN A 132 25.81 -12.06 -3.54
C ASN A 132 26.40 -12.06 -4.97
N PHE A 133 25.57 -12.20 -5.98
CA PHE A 133 25.97 -12.23 -7.40
C PHE A 133 25.77 -10.89 -8.11
N LYS A 134 24.72 -10.15 -7.75
CA LYS A 134 24.35 -8.88 -8.38
C LYS A 134 24.85 -7.64 -7.65
N GLY A 135 25.38 -7.81 -6.44
CA GLY A 135 25.88 -6.71 -5.61
C GLY A 135 24.77 -5.85 -5.00
N LYS A 136 25.05 -4.57 -4.79
CA LYS A 136 24.08 -3.59 -4.27
C LYS A 136 23.17 -3.09 -5.37
N TYR A 137 21.88 -3.05 -5.10
CA TYR A 137 20.90 -2.43 -5.99
C TYR A 137 19.92 -1.54 -5.23
N ALA A 138 19.46 -0.51 -5.93
CA ALA A 138 18.50 0.45 -5.43
C ALA A 138 17.08 0.02 -5.79
N VAL A 139 16.20 0.06 -4.81
CA VAL A 139 14.77 -0.17 -4.99
C VAL A 139 14.04 1.16 -4.82
N GLY A 140 13.17 1.49 -5.74
CA GLY A 140 12.44 2.75 -5.69
C GLY A 140 11.41 2.89 -6.78
N ARG A 141 10.77 4.05 -6.82
CA ARG A 141 9.73 4.40 -7.78
C ARG A 141 10.27 5.38 -8.82
N ILE A 142 10.07 5.07 -10.09
CA ILE A 142 10.30 6.01 -11.19
C ILE A 142 9.08 6.92 -11.28
N THR A 143 9.29 8.23 -11.14
CA THR A 143 8.25 9.25 -11.25
C THR A 143 8.29 9.97 -12.59
N ARG A 144 9.46 9.98 -13.26
CA ARG A 144 9.67 10.64 -14.55
C ARG A 144 10.57 9.83 -15.45
N GLY A 145 10.32 9.92 -16.74
CA GLY A 145 11.13 9.32 -17.77
C GLY A 145 11.22 7.82 -17.71
N ALA A 146 12.25 7.28 -18.33
CA ALA A 146 12.55 5.88 -18.39
C ALA A 146 14.05 5.65 -18.20
N VAL A 147 14.43 4.42 -17.82
CA VAL A 147 15.83 4.02 -17.67
C VAL A 147 16.03 2.60 -18.21
N LYS A 148 17.18 2.38 -18.82
CA LYS A 148 17.61 1.06 -19.31
C LYS A 148 19.04 0.75 -18.88
N ALA A 149 19.41 -0.50 -18.96
CA ALA A 149 20.79 -0.94 -18.76
C ALA A 149 21.74 -0.20 -19.73
N GLY A 150 22.86 0.27 -19.22
CA GLY A 150 23.83 1.04 -19.96
C GLY A 150 23.70 2.57 -19.82
N ASP A 151 22.55 3.08 -19.35
CA ASP A 151 22.32 4.52 -19.19
C ASP A 151 23.23 5.10 -18.10
N GLN A 152 23.63 6.37 -18.31
CA GLN A 152 24.33 7.15 -17.29
C GLN A 152 23.31 8.00 -16.54
N VAL A 153 23.33 7.93 -15.22
CA VAL A 153 22.45 8.65 -14.32
C VAL A 153 23.24 9.49 -13.32
N SER A 154 22.61 10.53 -12.82
CA SER A 154 23.15 11.31 -11.69
C SER A 154 22.57 10.77 -10.38
N LEU A 155 23.42 10.29 -9.50
CA LEU A 155 23.07 9.85 -8.16
C LEU A 155 23.17 11.04 -7.21
N CYS A 156 22.02 11.53 -6.75
CA CYS A 156 21.92 12.59 -5.76
C CYS A 156 21.82 11.99 -4.37
N LYS A 157 22.75 12.30 -3.49
CA LYS A 157 22.74 11.83 -2.10
C LYS A 157 22.02 12.81 -1.17
N LYS A 158 21.65 12.32 0.02
CA LYS A 158 20.96 13.12 1.04
C LYS A 158 21.78 14.33 1.53
N ASP A 159 23.12 14.26 1.47
CA ASP A 159 24.04 15.34 1.82
C ASP A 159 24.19 16.42 0.71
N GLY A 160 23.40 16.30 -0.37
CA GLY A 160 23.43 17.21 -1.51
C GLY A 160 24.54 16.90 -2.53
N THR A 161 25.42 15.92 -2.26
CA THR A 161 26.47 15.56 -3.22
C THR A 161 25.88 14.78 -4.40
N THR A 162 26.39 15.05 -5.59
CA THR A 162 26.00 14.40 -6.83
C THR A 162 27.17 13.67 -7.45
N SER A 163 26.93 12.43 -7.89
CA SER A 163 27.92 11.62 -8.60
C SER A 163 27.30 10.96 -9.82
N LYS A 164 28.12 10.73 -10.87
CA LYS A 164 27.69 9.97 -12.03
C LYS A 164 27.74 8.48 -11.73
N ALA A 165 26.74 7.74 -12.16
CA ALA A 165 26.70 6.30 -12.08
C ALA A 165 26.18 5.71 -13.40
N LYS A 166 26.62 4.50 -13.73
CA LYS A 166 26.08 3.74 -14.86
C LYS A 166 25.11 2.69 -14.33
N VAL A 167 24.00 2.53 -15.01
CA VAL A 167 23.01 1.50 -14.71
C VAL A 167 23.45 0.20 -15.40
N ASP A 168 23.89 -0.77 -14.62
CA ASP A 168 24.34 -2.07 -15.18
C ASP A 168 23.15 -2.97 -15.52
N LEU A 169 22.18 -3.07 -14.61
CA LEU A 169 21.00 -3.91 -14.74
C LEU A 169 19.75 -3.19 -14.23
N VAL A 170 18.63 -3.50 -14.84
CA VAL A 170 17.30 -3.06 -14.39
C VAL A 170 16.46 -4.31 -14.12
N PHE A 171 15.84 -4.34 -12.94
CA PHE A 171 14.94 -5.43 -12.55
C PHE A 171 13.56 -4.86 -12.29
N MET A 172 12.56 -5.63 -12.64
CA MET A 172 11.17 -5.39 -12.31
C MET A 172 10.65 -6.61 -11.54
N SER A 173 9.96 -6.37 -10.43
CA SER A 173 9.34 -7.46 -9.68
C SER A 173 8.24 -8.11 -10.51
N HIS A 174 8.24 -9.44 -10.59
CA HIS A 174 7.20 -10.21 -11.24
C HIS A 174 6.68 -11.27 -10.25
N GLY A 175 5.63 -10.92 -9.53
CA GLY A 175 5.14 -11.73 -8.42
C GLY A 175 6.22 -11.89 -7.33
N VAL A 176 6.49 -13.13 -6.93
CA VAL A 176 7.55 -13.47 -5.94
C VAL A 176 8.93 -13.70 -6.58
N SER A 177 9.03 -13.67 -7.91
CA SER A 177 10.28 -13.78 -8.66
C SER A 177 10.81 -12.41 -9.08
N LYS A 178 12.13 -12.33 -9.27
CA LYS A 178 12.84 -11.14 -9.75
C LYS A 178 13.37 -11.39 -11.15
#